data_9dadc1666a267bfcea0a367daebdcf02
#
_entry.id   9dadc1666a267bfcea0a367daebdcf02
#
_cell.length_a   1.000
_cell.length_b   1.000
_cell.length_c   1.000
_cell.angle_alpha   90.00
_cell.angle_beta   90.00
_cell.angle_gamma   90.00
#
_symmetry.space_group_name_H-M   'P 1'
#
loop_
_entity.id
_entity.type
_entity.pdbx_description
1 polymer ?
#
loop_
_entity_poly.entity_id
_entity_poly.type
_entity_poly.pdbx_seq_one_letter_code
_entity_poly.pdbx_strand_id
1 'polypeptide(L)'
;MTAAHRQRWAVQTMAVTPDDQVLEIGCGRGSAVSLVAEQLTNGRIVAIDRAATMVRLATQRNLSHIDAGRAEIRRAGFESAVLPTDHFTKIFAVNVSLFWLGDAAQQIARIRSLLAPQGRLYVFGERPTAAHASANLAATEVLLETHGFATTTSSATRGQGRVLTCVTGTPTR
;
A
#
# COMPACT_ATOMS: atom_id res chain seq x y z
N MET A 1 19.80 -5.40 8.09
CA MET A 1 19.23 -4.27 7.32
C MET A 1 17.80 -4.62 6.95
N THR A 2 16.93 -3.83 7.35
CA THR A 2 15.68 -3.94 8.05
C THR A 2 14.49 -3.59 7.15
N ALA A 3 13.30 -3.89 7.62
CA ALA A 3 11.99 -3.46 7.09
C ALA A 3 11.99 -1.98 6.60
N ALA A 4 12.77 -1.11 7.24
CA ALA A 4 12.90 0.30 6.89
C ALA A 4 13.34 0.59 5.45
N HIS A 5 14.17 -0.25 4.83
CA HIS A 5 14.61 -0.03 3.44
C HIS A 5 13.47 -0.32 2.46
N ARG A 6 12.71 -1.38 2.69
CA ARG A 6 11.55 -1.73 1.86
C ARG A 6 10.49 -0.63 1.87
N GLN A 7 10.18 -0.09 3.06
CA GLN A 7 9.21 1.01 3.17
C GLN A 7 9.71 2.29 2.50
N ARG A 8 11.00 2.64 2.64
CA ARG A 8 11.56 3.80 1.93
C ARG A 8 11.44 3.66 0.42
N TRP A 9 11.82 2.50 -0.12
CA TRP A 9 11.69 2.24 -1.54
C TRP A 9 10.22 2.31 -2.01
N ALA A 10 9.28 1.76 -1.23
CA ALA A 10 7.86 1.84 -1.53
C ALA A 10 7.37 3.30 -1.59
N VAL A 11 7.72 4.11 -0.60
CA VAL A 11 7.31 5.52 -0.56
C VAL A 11 7.95 6.33 -1.69
N GLN A 12 9.22 6.09 -2.01
CA GLN A 12 9.90 6.70 -3.16
C GLN A 12 9.24 6.32 -4.49
N THR A 13 8.88 5.04 -4.66
CA THR A 13 8.20 4.53 -5.88
C THR A 13 6.82 5.18 -6.05
N MET A 14 6.10 5.41 -4.98
CA MET A 14 4.79 6.08 -5.01
C MET A 14 4.89 7.58 -5.36
N ALA A 15 6.03 8.22 -5.19
CA ALA A 15 6.22 9.66 -5.39
C ALA A 15 5.09 10.47 -4.71
N VAL A 16 4.99 10.32 -3.38
CA VAL A 16 3.95 10.98 -2.58
C VAL A 16 4.10 12.49 -2.68
N THR A 17 3.00 13.17 -2.92
CA THR A 17 2.91 14.65 -2.98
C THR A 17 2.23 15.23 -1.74
N PRO A 18 2.43 16.53 -1.42
CA PRO A 18 1.90 17.15 -0.20
C PRO A 18 0.39 17.04 0.00
N ASP A 19 -0.39 16.92 -1.08
CA ASP A 19 -1.86 16.91 -1.05
C ASP A 19 -2.48 15.52 -1.20
N ASP A 20 -1.66 14.46 -1.28
CA ASP A 20 -2.16 13.11 -1.51
C ASP A 20 -3.05 12.61 -0.37
N GLN A 21 -4.15 11.97 -0.75
CA GLN A 21 -4.99 11.17 0.14
C GLN A 21 -4.58 9.70 0.00
N VAL A 22 -3.93 9.16 1.01
CA VAL A 22 -3.26 7.86 0.94
C VAL A 22 -3.95 6.84 1.83
N LEU A 23 -4.12 5.60 1.33
CA LEU A 23 -4.55 4.46 2.13
C LEU A 23 -3.44 3.40 2.17
N GLU A 24 -3.02 3.01 3.37
CA GLU A 24 -2.19 1.82 3.58
C GLU A 24 -3.04 0.66 4.10
N ILE A 25 -3.03 -0.46 3.37
CA ILE A 25 -3.70 -1.70 3.77
C ILE A 25 -2.69 -2.62 4.43
N GLY A 26 -2.90 -2.98 5.70
CA GLY A 26 -1.99 -3.81 6.49
C GLY A 26 -0.76 -3.05 6.94
N CYS A 27 -0.92 -1.96 7.68
CA CYS A 27 0.17 -1.04 8.03
C CYS A 27 1.21 -1.60 9.02
N GLY A 28 0.92 -2.73 9.66
CA GLY A 28 1.83 -3.33 10.62
C GLY A 28 2.23 -2.33 11.72
N ARG A 29 3.52 -2.12 11.89
CA ARG A 29 4.09 -1.21 12.90
C ARG A 29 4.09 0.27 12.48
N GLY A 30 3.48 0.63 11.36
CA GLY A 30 3.33 2.01 10.89
C GLY A 30 4.61 2.67 10.39
N SER A 31 5.59 1.91 9.92
CA SER A 31 6.85 2.48 9.42
C SER A 31 6.68 3.22 8.09
N ALA A 32 5.83 2.73 7.19
CA ALA A 32 5.52 3.44 5.96
C ALA A 32 4.60 4.64 6.23
N VAL A 33 3.68 4.53 7.20
CA VAL A 33 2.86 5.67 7.65
C VAL A 33 3.71 6.87 8.01
N SER A 34 4.78 6.68 8.81
CA SER A 34 5.69 7.77 9.19
C SER A 34 6.30 8.45 7.95
N LEU A 35 6.85 7.64 7.04
CA LEU A 35 7.53 8.14 5.83
C LEU A 35 6.58 8.86 4.87
N VAL A 36 5.35 8.41 4.76
CA VAL A 36 4.31 9.08 3.94
C VAL A 36 3.89 10.38 4.62
N ALA A 37 3.56 10.34 5.91
CA ALA A 37 3.10 11.51 6.67
C ALA A 37 4.12 12.64 6.73
N GLU A 38 5.43 12.33 6.67
CA GLU A 38 6.51 13.32 6.56
C GLU A 38 6.45 14.13 5.24
N GLN A 39 5.87 13.58 4.18
CA GLN A 39 5.75 14.24 2.88
C GLN A 39 4.43 15.00 2.70
N LEU A 40 3.45 14.73 3.57
CA LEU A 40 2.13 15.35 3.50
C LEU A 40 2.11 16.71 4.21
N THR A 41 1.41 17.67 3.60
CA THR A 41 1.12 18.99 4.18
C THR A 41 -0.37 19.19 4.36
N ASN A 42 -1.13 19.13 3.29
CA ASN A 42 -2.60 19.22 3.26
C ASN A 42 -3.27 17.86 3.10
N GLY A 43 -2.50 16.88 2.61
CA GLY A 43 -2.96 15.51 2.45
C GLY A 43 -2.98 14.73 3.77
N ARG A 44 -3.48 13.48 3.68
CA ARG A 44 -3.59 12.60 4.83
C ARG A 44 -3.34 11.14 4.45
N ILE A 45 -2.73 10.38 5.36
CA ILE A 45 -2.71 8.93 5.26
C ILE A 45 -3.68 8.30 6.27
N VAL A 46 -4.56 7.43 5.77
CA VAL A 46 -5.34 6.49 6.57
C VAL A 46 -4.65 5.12 6.47
N ALA A 47 -4.38 4.50 7.59
CA ALA A 47 -3.72 3.20 7.66
C ALA A 47 -4.57 2.22 8.47
N ILE A 48 -4.76 1.02 7.94
CA ILE A 48 -5.56 -0.01 8.59
C ILE A 48 -4.74 -1.27 8.86
N ASP A 49 -5.01 -1.92 10.00
CA ASP A 49 -4.51 -3.25 10.32
C ASP A 49 -5.53 -3.97 11.22
N ARG A 50 -5.69 -5.27 11.03
CA ARG A 50 -6.62 -6.07 11.85
C ARG A 50 -6.04 -6.43 13.23
N ALA A 51 -4.73 -6.45 13.36
CA ALA A 51 -4.04 -6.86 14.59
C ALA A 51 -3.95 -5.70 15.59
N ALA A 52 -4.63 -5.81 16.72
CA ALA A 52 -4.64 -4.78 17.77
C ALA A 52 -3.23 -4.38 18.24
N THR A 53 -2.31 -5.34 18.34
CA THR A 53 -0.91 -5.06 18.72
C THR A 53 -0.21 -4.20 17.65
N MET A 54 -0.43 -4.46 16.36
CA MET A 54 0.15 -3.65 15.28
C MET A 54 -0.39 -2.24 15.30
N VAL A 55 -1.72 -2.08 15.42
CA VAL A 55 -2.36 -0.77 15.53
C VAL A 55 -1.80 0.04 16.70
N ARG A 56 -1.66 -0.57 17.88
CA ARG A 56 -1.08 0.10 19.05
C ARG A 56 0.35 0.59 18.77
N LEU A 57 1.20 -0.27 18.21
CA LEU A 57 2.59 0.08 17.88
C LEU A 57 2.67 1.15 16.79
N ALA A 58 1.83 1.07 15.76
CA ALA A 58 1.74 2.05 14.69
C ALA A 58 1.28 3.42 15.24
N THR A 59 0.28 3.44 16.11
CA THR A 59 -0.21 4.66 16.76
C THR A 59 0.89 5.30 17.60
N GLN A 60 1.58 4.54 18.46
CA GLN A 60 2.68 5.06 19.27
C GLN A 60 3.79 5.68 18.41
N ARG A 61 4.16 5.01 17.31
CA ARG A 61 5.19 5.49 16.38
C ARG A 61 4.80 6.81 15.71
N ASN A 62 3.52 7.02 15.43
CA ASN A 62 3.03 8.10 14.58
C ASN A 62 2.25 9.18 15.34
N LEU A 63 2.35 9.25 16.67
CA LEU A 63 1.59 10.21 17.50
C LEU A 63 1.70 11.63 16.97
N SER A 64 2.90 12.13 16.68
CA SER A 64 3.10 13.49 16.18
C SER A 64 2.43 13.76 14.83
N HIS A 65 2.35 12.76 13.96
CA HIS A 65 1.65 12.87 12.68
C HIS A 65 0.13 12.80 12.85
N ILE A 66 -0.34 12.01 13.81
CA ILE A 66 -1.76 11.93 14.17
C ILE A 66 -2.22 13.26 14.78
N ASP A 67 -1.48 13.80 15.74
CA ASP A 67 -1.78 15.09 16.38
C ASP A 67 -1.77 16.25 15.38
N ALA A 68 -0.89 16.17 14.37
CA ALA A 68 -0.84 17.12 13.27
C ALA A 68 -1.93 16.89 12.18
N GLY A 69 -2.79 15.89 12.33
CA GLY A 69 -3.88 15.60 11.39
C GLY A 69 -3.44 14.91 10.08
N ARG A 70 -2.14 14.61 9.91
CA ARG A 70 -1.58 14.00 8.69
C ARG A 70 -1.70 12.48 8.63
N ALA A 71 -1.95 11.83 9.75
CA ALA A 71 -2.12 10.38 9.81
C ALA A 71 -3.34 9.97 10.63
N GLU A 72 -3.95 8.86 10.26
CA GLU A 72 -4.97 8.18 11.03
C GLU A 72 -4.73 6.68 10.95
N ILE A 73 -4.77 5.99 12.11
CA ILE A 73 -4.55 4.56 12.19
C ILE A 73 -5.80 3.91 12.79
N ARG A 74 -6.35 2.90 12.10
CA ARG A 74 -7.59 2.23 12.49
C ARG A 74 -7.38 0.73 12.63
N ARG A 75 -8.01 0.14 13.64
CA ARG A 75 -8.14 -1.31 13.72
C ARG A 75 -9.30 -1.77 12.86
N ALA A 76 -9.00 -2.31 11.68
CA ALA A 76 -10.00 -2.85 10.75
C ALA A 76 -9.36 -3.86 9.79
N GLY A 77 -10.13 -4.85 9.36
CA GLY A 77 -9.84 -5.61 8.14
C GLY A 77 -10.24 -4.79 6.92
N PHE A 78 -9.59 -5.01 5.79
CA PHE A 78 -9.89 -4.24 4.58
C PHE A 78 -11.35 -4.45 4.12
N GLU A 79 -11.85 -5.67 4.26
CA GLU A 79 -13.21 -6.08 3.89
C GLU A 79 -14.31 -5.35 4.68
N SER A 80 -14.03 -4.90 5.90
CA SER A 80 -15.01 -4.31 6.83
C SER A 80 -14.75 -2.84 7.18
N ALA A 81 -13.59 -2.30 6.77
CA ALA A 81 -13.23 -0.91 7.07
C ALA A 81 -14.22 0.07 6.42
N VAL A 82 -14.73 1.03 7.18
CA VAL A 82 -15.55 2.12 6.64
C VAL A 82 -14.61 3.18 6.04
N LEU A 83 -14.56 3.25 4.73
CA LEU A 83 -13.66 4.11 3.96
C LEU A 83 -14.48 4.89 2.91
N PRO A 84 -14.13 6.16 2.63
CA PRO A 84 -14.81 6.96 1.62
C PRO A 84 -14.51 6.44 0.20
N THR A 85 -15.52 6.47 -0.67
CA THR A 85 -15.38 6.19 -2.10
C THR A 85 -14.79 7.39 -2.85
N ASP A 86 -14.19 7.15 -4.03
CA ASP A 86 -13.64 8.18 -4.91
C ASP A 86 -12.71 9.18 -4.20
N HIS A 87 -11.92 8.70 -3.23
CA HIS A 87 -11.22 9.57 -2.30
C HIS A 87 -9.69 9.44 -2.37
N PHE A 88 -9.17 8.22 -2.43
CA PHE A 88 -7.73 8.03 -2.30
C PHE A 88 -6.99 8.22 -3.63
N THR A 89 -6.01 9.12 -3.63
CA THR A 89 -5.11 9.31 -4.77
C THR A 89 -4.08 8.17 -4.89
N LYS A 90 -3.75 7.56 -3.75
CA LYS A 90 -2.85 6.40 -3.68
C LYS A 90 -3.37 5.39 -2.66
N ILE A 91 -3.49 4.13 -3.09
CA ILE A 91 -3.74 3.00 -2.20
C ILE A 91 -2.55 2.06 -2.31
N PHE A 92 -2.00 1.60 -1.20
CA PHE A 92 -0.90 0.67 -1.24
C PHE A 92 -0.96 -0.42 -0.17
N ALA A 93 -0.28 -1.52 -0.46
CA ALA A 93 -0.06 -2.62 0.47
C ALA A 93 1.37 -3.15 0.33
N VAL A 94 2.03 -3.44 1.45
CA VAL A 94 3.41 -3.95 1.47
C VAL A 94 3.47 -5.33 2.11
N ASN A 95 3.78 -6.36 1.32
CA ASN A 95 3.79 -7.76 1.76
C ASN A 95 2.49 -8.23 2.42
N VAL A 96 1.37 -7.76 1.93
CA VAL A 96 0.03 -8.17 2.40
C VAL A 96 -0.51 -9.24 1.47
N SER A 97 -1.07 -10.30 2.05
CA SER A 97 -1.68 -11.41 1.28
C SER A 97 -3.14 -11.13 0.86
N LEU A 98 -3.46 -9.85 0.65
CA LEU A 98 -4.81 -9.37 0.38
C LEU A 98 -5.50 -10.11 -0.78
N PHE A 99 -4.76 -10.36 -1.87
CA PHE A 99 -5.29 -10.97 -3.09
C PHE A 99 -5.16 -12.50 -3.11
N TRP A 100 -4.51 -13.09 -2.11
CA TRP A 100 -4.24 -14.52 -2.04
C TRP A 100 -5.13 -15.25 -1.01
N LEU A 101 -5.87 -14.48 -0.21
CA LEU A 101 -6.76 -14.98 0.83
C LEU A 101 -8.17 -14.40 0.60
N GLY A 102 -9.09 -15.25 0.11
CA GLY A 102 -10.49 -14.85 -0.13
C GLY A 102 -10.80 -14.51 -1.59
N ASP A 103 -11.84 -13.72 -1.81
CA ASP A 103 -12.29 -13.32 -3.15
C ASP A 103 -11.49 -12.10 -3.64
N ALA A 104 -10.48 -12.35 -4.46
CA ALA A 104 -9.64 -11.30 -5.04
C ALA A 104 -10.44 -10.31 -5.90
N ALA A 105 -11.45 -10.78 -6.64
CA ALA A 105 -12.28 -9.92 -7.46
C ALA A 105 -13.03 -8.89 -6.62
N GLN A 106 -13.62 -9.30 -5.51
CA GLN A 106 -14.30 -8.41 -4.57
C GLN A 106 -13.36 -7.39 -3.95
N GLN A 107 -12.15 -7.82 -3.55
CA GLN A 107 -11.13 -6.93 -2.99
C GLN A 107 -10.69 -5.87 -4.00
N ILE A 108 -10.46 -6.26 -5.25
CA ILE A 108 -10.03 -5.35 -6.32
C ILE A 108 -11.16 -4.39 -6.69
N ALA A 109 -12.41 -4.86 -6.81
CA ALA A 109 -13.56 -4.01 -7.05
C ALA A 109 -13.72 -2.94 -5.95
N ARG A 110 -13.51 -3.35 -4.69
CA ARG A 110 -13.51 -2.42 -3.56
C ARG A 110 -12.38 -1.39 -3.67
N ILE A 111 -11.16 -1.80 -4.02
CA ILE A 111 -10.05 -0.86 -4.23
C ILE A 111 -10.43 0.16 -5.32
N ARG A 112 -11.00 -0.29 -6.43
CA ARG A 112 -11.45 0.62 -7.50
C ARG A 112 -12.44 1.66 -6.99
N SER A 113 -13.41 1.27 -6.18
CA SER A 113 -14.41 2.20 -5.64
C SER A 113 -13.84 3.23 -4.66
N LEU A 114 -12.71 2.94 -4.04
CA LEU A 114 -12.05 3.84 -3.08
C LEU A 114 -11.08 4.81 -3.77
N LEU A 115 -10.57 4.48 -4.96
CA LEU A 115 -9.63 5.32 -5.70
C LEU A 115 -10.34 6.56 -6.26
N ALA A 116 -9.74 7.72 -6.03
CA ALA A 116 -10.11 8.97 -6.69
C ALA A 116 -9.90 8.86 -8.21
N PRO A 117 -10.54 9.73 -9.03
CA PRO A 117 -10.19 9.83 -10.44
C PRO A 117 -8.68 10.00 -10.64
N GLN A 118 -8.08 9.16 -11.50
CA GLN A 118 -6.62 9.06 -11.72
C GLN A 118 -5.80 8.53 -10.52
N GLY A 119 -6.46 8.07 -9.47
CA GLY A 119 -5.82 7.41 -8.34
C GLY A 119 -5.13 6.10 -8.75
N ARG A 120 -4.14 5.66 -7.99
CA ARG A 120 -3.32 4.48 -8.30
C ARG A 120 -3.24 3.51 -7.13
N LEU A 121 -3.25 2.22 -7.48
CA LEU A 121 -2.96 1.12 -6.57
C LEU A 121 -1.48 0.74 -6.69
N TYR A 122 -0.81 0.50 -5.58
CA TYR A 122 0.56 -0.01 -5.52
C TYR A 122 0.62 -1.28 -4.68
N VAL A 123 1.05 -2.39 -5.29
CA VAL A 123 1.20 -3.69 -4.62
C VAL A 123 2.69 -3.99 -4.49
N PHE A 124 3.20 -3.83 -3.28
CA PHE A 124 4.61 -4.05 -2.97
C PHE A 124 4.87 -5.44 -2.39
N GLY A 125 5.99 -6.02 -2.80
CA GLY A 125 6.47 -7.28 -2.28
C GLY A 125 7.99 -7.31 -2.08
N GLU A 126 8.46 -8.28 -1.30
CA GLU A 126 9.86 -8.65 -1.20
C GLU A 126 9.98 -10.16 -1.42
N ARG A 127 10.81 -10.57 -2.35
CA ARG A 127 10.98 -11.98 -2.75
C ARG A 127 12.42 -12.42 -2.57
N PRO A 128 12.67 -13.71 -2.24
CA PRO A 128 13.99 -14.20 -1.92
C PRO A 128 14.92 -14.27 -3.13
N THR A 129 14.38 -14.41 -4.35
CA THR A 129 15.16 -14.51 -5.59
C THR A 129 14.50 -13.76 -6.75
N ALA A 130 15.25 -13.49 -7.81
CA ALA A 130 14.74 -12.89 -9.03
C ALA A 130 13.63 -13.75 -9.70
N ALA A 131 13.75 -15.07 -9.69
CA ALA A 131 12.73 -15.96 -10.24
C ALA A 131 11.39 -15.83 -9.49
N HIS A 132 11.42 -15.84 -8.16
CA HIS A 132 10.22 -15.61 -7.35
C HIS A 132 9.64 -14.20 -7.54
N ALA A 133 10.50 -13.21 -7.75
CA ALA A 133 10.07 -11.84 -8.04
C ALA A 133 9.34 -11.74 -9.37
N SER A 134 9.90 -12.31 -10.45
CA SER A 134 9.28 -12.33 -11.77
C SER A 134 7.92 -13.04 -11.76
N ALA A 135 7.85 -14.22 -11.14
CA ALA A 135 6.60 -14.96 -11.01
C ALA A 135 5.52 -14.18 -10.25
N ASN A 136 5.90 -13.52 -9.15
CA ASN A 136 4.98 -12.70 -8.36
C ASN A 136 4.49 -11.45 -9.12
N LEU A 137 5.38 -10.76 -9.83
CA LEU A 137 5.02 -9.61 -10.67
C LEU A 137 4.00 -10.06 -11.73
N ALA A 138 4.33 -11.08 -12.52
CA ALA A 138 3.44 -11.58 -13.59
C ALA A 138 2.06 -11.99 -13.05
N ALA A 139 2.00 -12.73 -11.94
CA ALA A 139 0.73 -13.15 -11.35
C ALA A 139 -0.10 -11.94 -10.86
N THR A 140 0.54 -10.93 -10.29
CA THR A 140 -0.14 -9.74 -9.80
C THR A 140 -0.61 -8.86 -10.97
N GLU A 141 0.17 -8.71 -12.04
CA GLU A 141 -0.23 -8.01 -13.27
C GLU A 141 -1.47 -8.65 -13.88
N VAL A 142 -1.43 -9.96 -14.16
CA VAL A 142 -2.57 -10.69 -14.72
C VAL A 142 -3.82 -10.51 -13.88
N LEU A 143 -3.68 -10.61 -12.55
CA LEU A 143 -4.80 -10.43 -11.64
C LEU A 143 -5.41 -9.02 -11.75
N LEU A 144 -4.60 -7.97 -11.73
CA LEU A 144 -5.08 -6.59 -11.79
C LEU A 144 -5.66 -6.27 -13.18
N GLU A 145 -5.02 -6.70 -14.27
CA GLU A 145 -5.48 -6.48 -15.65
C GLU A 145 -6.82 -7.17 -15.91
N THR A 146 -6.99 -8.41 -15.43
CA THR A 146 -8.27 -9.15 -15.51
C THR A 146 -9.42 -8.39 -14.82
N HIS A 147 -9.10 -7.55 -13.83
CA HIS A 147 -10.09 -6.79 -13.09
C HIS A 147 -10.10 -5.29 -13.42
N GLY A 148 -9.62 -4.91 -14.62
CA GLY A 148 -9.77 -3.59 -15.19
C GLY A 148 -8.78 -2.55 -14.65
N PHE A 149 -7.52 -2.95 -14.49
CA PHE A 149 -6.40 -2.03 -14.29
C PHE A 149 -5.42 -2.13 -15.46
N ALA A 150 -4.89 -1.00 -15.91
CA ALA A 150 -3.65 -0.96 -16.66
C ALA A 150 -2.48 -1.03 -15.68
N THR A 151 -1.48 -1.86 -15.96
CA THR A 151 -0.39 -2.12 -15.02
C THR A 151 0.97 -1.64 -15.52
N THR A 152 1.85 -1.33 -14.58
CA THR A 152 3.29 -1.17 -14.79
C THR A 152 4.04 -1.81 -13.63
N THR A 153 5.25 -2.33 -13.89
CA THR A 153 6.05 -2.97 -12.86
C THR A 153 7.35 -2.22 -12.60
N SER A 154 7.84 -2.33 -11.38
CA SER A 154 9.18 -1.91 -11.00
C SER A 154 9.79 -2.88 -9.99
N SER A 155 11.12 -2.96 -9.98
CA SER A 155 11.84 -3.81 -9.03
C SER A 155 13.18 -3.20 -8.66
N ALA A 156 13.70 -3.60 -7.49
CA ALA A 156 15.02 -3.22 -7.02
C ALA A 156 15.69 -4.40 -6.31
N THR A 157 16.94 -4.68 -6.65
CA THR A 157 17.70 -5.74 -5.98
C THR A 157 18.25 -5.25 -4.66
N ARG A 158 18.15 -6.10 -3.64
CA ARG A 158 18.76 -5.89 -2.33
C ARG A 158 19.92 -6.85 -2.08
N GLY A 159 20.70 -6.56 -1.07
CA GLY A 159 21.75 -7.46 -0.60
C GLY A 159 21.22 -8.89 -0.38
N GLN A 160 22.07 -9.90 -0.60
CA GLN A 160 21.75 -11.33 -0.54
C GLN A 160 20.74 -11.80 -1.61
N GLY A 161 20.66 -11.12 -2.77
CA GLY A 161 19.81 -11.53 -3.88
C GLY A 161 18.31 -11.33 -3.69
N ARG A 162 17.87 -10.71 -2.59
CA ARG A 162 16.45 -10.37 -2.39
C ARG A 162 16.01 -9.28 -3.33
N VAL A 163 14.79 -9.37 -3.83
CA VAL A 163 14.23 -8.42 -4.79
C VAL A 163 12.98 -7.79 -4.22
N LEU A 164 12.96 -6.45 -4.24
CA LEU A 164 11.75 -5.66 -4.01
C LEU A 164 10.96 -5.58 -5.31
N THR A 165 9.65 -5.74 -5.23
CA THR A 165 8.74 -5.70 -6.38
C THR A 165 7.62 -4.70 -6.14
N CYS A 166 7.16 -4.07 -7.20
CA CYS A 166 5.95 -3.25 -7.20
C CYS A 166 5.18 -3.47 -8.50
N VAL A 167 3.89 -3.75 -8.38
CA VAL A 167 2.95 -3.58 -9.48
C VAL A 167 2.12 -2.35 -9.19
N THR A 168 2.13 -1.39 -10.11
CA THR A 168 1.29 -0.20 -10.07
C THR A 168 0.10 -0.41 -10.99
N GLY A 169 -1.11 -0.27 -10.46
CA GLY A 169 -2.35 -0.37 -11.21
C GLY A 169 -3.07 0.97 -11.33
N THR A 170 -3.44 1.34 -12.55
CA THR A 170 -4.31 2.49 -12.83
C THR A 170 -5.63 1.96 -13.35
N PRO A 171 -6.80 2.32 -12.74
CA PRO A 171 -8.09 1.85 -13.24
C PRO A 171 -8.31 2.23 -14.70
N THR A 172 -8.70 1.27 -15.54
CA THR A 172 -9.17 1.53 -16.89
C THR A 172 -10.63 2.01 -16.84
N ARG A 173 -11.01 2.85 -17.79
CA ARG A 173 -12.38 3.37 -17.92
C ARG A 173 -13.36 2.29 -18.34
#